data_aba8cf840c1d77cfb57abcb3a62638ed
#
_entry.id   aba8cf840c1d77cfb57abcb3a62638ed
#
_cell.length_a   1.000
_cell.length_b   1.000
_cell.length_c   1.000
_cell.angle_alpha   90.00
_cell.angle_beta   90.00
_cell.angle_gamma   90.00
#
_symmetry.space_group_name_H-M   'P 1'
#
loop_
_entity.id
_entity.type
_entity.pdbx_description
1 polymer ?
#
loop_
_entity_poly.entity_id
_entity_poly.type
_entity_poly.pdbx_seq_one_letter_code
_entity_poly.pdbx_strand_id
1 'polypeptide(L)'
;VDQTFETMSFDGISEATEAELDALPFGVIAFTSDSIVTSFNQAESKAAGLSASRVVGKHFFQEVAPCMNNFMVAQRFEDENKLDDIISYVLTLRMRPTPVRLRLMKSDEDIKRFLLVERKVK
;
A
#
# COMPACT_ATOMS: atom_id res chain seq x y z
N VAL A 1 22.20 -0.68 -1.29
CA VAL A 1 21.22 -1.65 -0.84
C VAL A 1 20.03 -1.61 -1.75
N ASP A 2 19.70 -2.74 -2.33
CA ASP A 2 18.58 -2.83 -3.25
C ASP A 2 17.27 -2.83 -2.48
N GLN A 3 16.45 -1.84 -2.74
CA GLN A 3 15.14 -1.74 -2.14
C GLN A 3 14.11 -2.14 -3.18
N THR A 4 13.76 -3.40 -3.16
CA THR A 4 12.79 -3.93 -4.10
C THR A 4 11.48 -4.22 -3.37
N PHE A 5 10.45 -4.50 -4.18
CA PHE A 5 9.15 -4.88 -3.64
C PHE A 5 9.25 -6.04 -2.66
N GLU A 6 10.13 -7.01 -2.95
CA GLU A 6 10.27 -8.20 -2.11
C GLU A 6 11.21 -8.01 -0.92
N THR A 7 12.15 -7.06 -0.99
CA THR A 7 13.21 -6.95 0.01
C THR A 7 13.06 -5.78 1.00
N MET A 8 12.16 -4.83 0.73
CA MET A 8 11.93 -3.73 1.67
C MET A 8 11.51 -4.28 3.02
N SER A 9 12.15 -3.79 4.10
CA SER A 9 11.73 -4.15 5.44
C SER A 9 10.68 -3.17 5.95
N PHE A 10 9.91 -3.61 6.94
CA PHE A 10 8.95 -2.71 7.60
C PHE A 10 9.67 -1.47 8.14
N ASP A 11 10.80 -1.68 8.83
CA ASP A 11 11.54 -0.56 9.40
C ASP A 11 12.07 0.37 8.32
N GLY A 12 12.56 -0.19 7.22
CA GLY A 12 13.06 0.62 6.10
C GLY A 12 11.98 1.53 5.53
N ILE A 13 10.78 1.00 5.36
CA ILE A 13 9.67 1.80 4.84
C ILE A 13 9.20 2.80 5.88
N SER A 14 9.11 2.37 7.14
CA SER A 14 8.61 3.22 8.22
C SER A 14 9.51 4.44 8.44
N GLU A 15 10.81 4.29 8.22
CA GLU A 15 11.77 5.35 8.44
C GLU A 15 12.07 6.17 7.18
N ALA A 16 11.55 5.77 6.05
CA ALA A 16 11.81 6.45 4.78
C ALA A 16 11.13 7.82 4.75
N THR A 17 11.82 8.78 4.17
CA THR A 17 11.25 10.10 3.93
C THR A 17 10.29 10.03 2.75
N GLU A 18 9.48 11.07 2.57
CA GLU A 18 8.58 11.14 1.42
C GLU A 18 9.37 11.08 0.10
N ALA A 19 10.52 11.76 0.05
CA ALA A 19 11.35 11.74 -1.15
C ALA A 19 11.86 10.33 -1.45
N GLU A 20 12.23 9.59 -0.42
CA GLU A 20 12.70 8.22 -0.59
C GLU A 20 11.58 7.31 -1.07
N LEU A 21 10.38 7.46 -0.54
CA LEU A 21 9.23 6.68 -0.98
C LEU A 21 8.86 7.02 -2.43
N ASP A 22 8.96 8.30 -2.79
CA ASP A 22 8.65 8.73 -4.15
C ASP A 22 9.67 8.23 -5.18
N ALA A 23 10.87 7.87 -4.73
CA ALA A 23 11.90 7.34 -5.62
C ALA A 23 11.74 5.85 -5.90
N LEU A 24 10.86 5.17 -5.18
CA LEU A 24 10.66 3.74 -5.37
C LEU A 24 9.87 3.46 -6.66
N PRO A 25 10.21 2.36 -7.36
CA PRO A 25 9.54 2.04 -8.62
C PRO A 25 8.20 1.33 -8.45
N PHE A 26 7.80 1.03 -7.24
CA PHE A 26 6.52 0.39 -6.94
C PHE A 26 5.69 1.30 -6.04
N GLY A 27 4.38 1.02 -5.98
CA GLY A 27 3.48 1.82 -5.16
C GLY A 27 3.64 1.52 -3.69
N VAL A 28 3.60 2.57 -2.86
CA VAL A 28 3.60 2.43 -1.40
C VAL A 28 2.48 3.29 -0.84
N ILE A 29 1.62 2.66 -0.07
CA ILE A 29 0.53 3.35 0.62
C ILE A 29 0.72 3.09 2.11
N ALA A 30 0.77 4.16 2.89
CA ALA A 30 0.87 4.06 4.34
C ALA A 30 -0.43 4.56 4.96
N PHE A 31 -0.90 3.86 5.98
CA PHE A 31 -2.12 4.25 6.68
C PHE A 31 -2.03 3.85 8.14
N THR A 32 -2.90 4.45 8.95
CA THR A 32 -2.93 4.21 10.39
C THR A 32 -3.78 2.99 10.72
N SER A 33 -3.85 2.65 12.01
CA SER A 33 -4.72 1.57 12.46
C SER A 33 -6.20 1.84 12.19
N ASP A 34 -6.57 3.11 11.99
CA ASP A 34 -7.93 3.49 11.61
C ASP A 34 -8.10 3.54 10.09
N SER A 35 -7.09 3.09 9.35
CA SER A 35 -7.09 3.04 7.89
C SER A 35 -7.08 4.42 7.23
N ILE A 36 -6.59 5.43 7.94
CA ILE A 36 -6.48 6.78 7.38
C ILE A 36 -5.13 6.89 6.68
N VAL A 37 -5.15 7.27 5.42
CA VAL A 37 -3.93 7.35 4.59
C VAL A 37 -3.03 8.46 5.09
N THR A 38 -1.75 8.13 5.27
CA THR A 38 -0.73 9.10 5.67
C THR A 38 0.30 9.34 4.57
N SER A 39 0.49 8.36 3.67
CA SER A 39 1.42 8.52 2.55
C SER A 39 0.89 7.77 1.34
N PHE A 40 1.16 8.33 0.16
CA PHE A 40 0.73 7.77 -1.10
C PHE A 40 1.80 8.18 -2.11
N ASN A 41 2.73 7.29 -2.41
CA ASN A 41 3.93 7.70 -3.13
C ASN A 41 3.67 7.98 -4.61
N GLN A 42 4.70 8.51 -5.26
CA GLN A 42 4.58 8.97 -6.65
C GLN A 42 4.24 7.84 -7.60
N ALA A 43 4.84 6.67 -7.42
CA ALA A 43 4.56 5.53 -8.29
C ALA A 43 3.09 5.13 -8.21
N GLU A 44 2.52 5.10 -7.00
CA GLU A 44 1.11 4.75 -6.84
C GLU A 44 0.20 5.86 -7.37
N SER A 45 0.57 7.09 -7.13
CA SER A 45 -0.20 8.24 -7.63
C SER A 45 -0.32 8.20 -9.15
N LYS A 46 0.78 7.95 -9.84
CA LYS A 46 0.76 7.87 -11.30
C LYS A 46 -0.04 6.68 -11.79
N ALA A 47 0.17 5.53 -11.18
CA ALA A 47 -0.47 4.30 -11.64
C ALA A 47 -1.98 4.29 -11.38
N ALA A 48 -2.39 4.80 -10.23
CA ALA A 48 -3.80 4.84 -9.85
C ALA A 48 -4.54 6.03 -10.42
N GLY A 49 -3.81 7.05 -10.88
CA GLY A 49 -4.44 8.26 -11.40
C GLY A 49 -5.04 9.13 -10.32
N LEU A 50 -4.50 9.05 -9.10
CA LEU A 50 -4.98 9.81 -7.95
C LEU A 50 -3.83 10.63 -7.39
N SER A 51 -4.08 11.88 -7.00
CA SER A 51 -3.03 12.68 -6.39
C SER A 51 -2.94 12.39 -4.90
N ALA A 52 -1.71 12.40 -4.38
CA ALA A 52 -1.49 12.16 -2.95
C ALA A 52 -2.25 13.17 -2.09
N SER A 53 -2.32 14.42 -2.53
CA SER A 53 -2.99 15.46 -1.75
C SER A 53 -4.50 15.20 -1.59
N ARG A 54 -5.10 14.45 -2.49
CA ARG A 54 -6.52 14.10 -2.40
C ARG A 54 -6.76 12.85 -1.59
N VAL A 55 -5.76 12.00 -1.48
CA VAL A 55 -5.89 10.68 -0.84
C VAL A 55 -5.50 10.73 0.63
N VAL A 56 -4.46 11.49 0.97
CA VAL A 56 -4.00 11.59 2.35
C VAL A 56 -5.11 12.18 3.23
N GLY A 57 -5.36 11.54 4.37
CA GLY A 57 -6.42 11.94 5.29
C GLY A 57 -7.73 11.22 5.07
N LYS A 58 -7.85 10.42 4.02
CA LYS A 58 -9.09 9.68 3.75
C LYS A 58 -8.97 8.24 4.21
N HIS A 59 -10.11 7.61 4.45
CA HIS A 59 -10.16 6.19 4.81
C HIS A 59 -9.83 5.36 3.58
N PHE A 60 -8.74 4.59 3.66
CA PHE A 60 -8.24 3.87 2.49
C PHE A 60 -9.26 2.89 1.92
N PHE A 61 -9.83 2.04 2.77
CA PHE A 61 -10.70 0.97 2.31
C PHE A 61 -12.14 1.41 2.02
N GLN A 62 -12.55 2.57 2.50
CA GLN A 62 -13.90 3.05 2.27
C GLN A 62 -13.97 4.11 1.17
N GLU A 63 -12.92 4.93 1.05
CA GLU A 63 -12.97 6.07 0.15
C GLU A 63 -11.99 5.97 -1.02
N VAL A 64 -10.84 5.31 -0.83
CA VAL A 64 -9.79 5.29 -1.85
C VAL A 64 -9.82 4.02 -2.67
N ALA A 65 -9.84 2.86 -2.02
CA ALA A 65 -9.77 1.57 -2.68
C ALA A 65 -10.80 0.60 -2.12
N PRO A 66 -12.10 0.82 -2.38
CA PRO A 66 -13.12 -0.09 -1.89
C PRO A 66 -12.95 -1.53 -2.42
N CYS A 67 -12.28 -1.68 -3.56
CA CYS A 67 -12.03 -3.00 -4.12
C CYS A 67 -11.13 -3.87 -3.25
N MET A 68 -10.44 -3.27 -2.28
CA MET A 68 -9.60 -4.01 -1.33
C MET A 68 -10.25 -4.15 0.04
N ASN A 69 -11.49 -3.70 0.19
CA ASN A 69 -12.21 -3.80 1.46
C ASN A 69 -12.86 -5.16 1.59
N ASN A 70 -12.05 -6.18 1.80
CA ASN A 70 -12.52 -7.56 1.84
C ASN A 70 -11.60 -8.41 2.71
N PHE A 71 -11.90 -9.71 2.79
CA PHE A 71 -11.14 -10.63 3.66
C PHE A 71 -9.72 -10.87 3.18
N MET A 72 -9.40 -10.58 1.93
CA MET A 72 -8.05 -10.80 1.40
C MET A 72 -7.08 -9.70 1.81
N VAL A 73 -7.56 -8.50 2.00
CA VAL A 73 -6.69 -7.35 2.30
C VAL A 73 -7.11 -6.67 3.60
N ALA A 74 -8.23 -5.97 3.61
CA ALA A 74 -8.63 -5.18 4.77
C ALA A 74 -8.76 -6.02 6.04
N GLN A 75 -9.40 -7.16 5.93
CA GLN A 75 -9.64 -8.02 7.08
C GLN A 75 -8.34 -8.58 7.65
N ARG A 76 -7.35 -8.82 6.81
CA ARG A 76 -6.07 -9.32 7.28
C ARG A 76 -5.36 -8.32 8.17
N PHE A 77 -5.45 -7.04 7.84
CA PHE A 77 -4.87 -5.99 8.69
C PHE A 77 -5.57 -5.91 10.05
N GLU A 78 -6.84 -6.26 10.11
CA GLU A 78 -7.57 -6.25 11.37
C GLU A 78 -7.29 -7.50 12.21
N ASP A 79 -7.21 -8.66 11.57
CA ASP A 79 -7.14 -9.94 12.28
C ASP A 79 -5.75 -10.33 12.73
N GLU A 80 -4.72 -9.92 12.00
CA GLU A 80 -3.35 -10.38 12.27
C GLU A 80 -2.58 -9.31 13.04
N ASN A 81 -1.85 -9.73 14.08
CA ASN A 81 -1.03 -8.80 14.87
C ASN A 81 0.23 -8.40 14.11
N LYS A 82 0.79 -9.32 13.35
CA LYS A 82 1.94 -9.08 12.50
C LYS A 82 1.60 -9.57 11.11
N LEU A 83 2.04 -8.84 10.11
CA LEU A 83 1.70 -9.18 8.74
C LEU A 83 2.86 -8.80 7.83
N ASP A 84 3.29 -9.72 7.00
CA ASP A 84 4.22 -9.45 5.93
C ASP A 84 4.04 -10.57 4.91
N ASP A 85 3.14 -10.33 3.97
CA ASP A 85 2.77 -11.35 3.01
C ASP A 85 2.58 -10.73 1.64
N ILE A 86 2.90 -11.50 0.62
CA ILE A 86 2.74 -11.08 -0.77
C ILE A 86 1.63 -11.93 -1.38
N ILE A 87 0.64 -11.28 -1.95
CA ILE A 87 -0.47 -11.98 -2.59
C ILE A 87 -0.67 -11.48 -4.00
N SER A 88 -1.17 -12.37 -4.86
CA SER A 88 -1.64 -11.98 -6.18
C SER A 88 -3.04 -11.40 -6.05
N TYR A 89 -3.31 -10.33 -6.76
CA TYR A 89 -4.57 -9.63 -6.63
C TYR A 89 -4.94 -8.96 -7.95
N VAL A 90 -6.21 -8.67 -8.12
CA VAL A 90 -6.67 -7.92 -9.29
C VAL A 90 -7.33 -6.64 -8.80
N LEU A 91 -6.74 -5.51 -9.14
CA LEU A 91 -7.32 -4.21 -8.83
C LEU A 91 -8.39 -3.89 -9.85
N THR A 92 -9.52 -3.39 -9.37
CA THR A 92 -10.62 -3.01 -10.26
C THR A 92 -10.88 -1.51 -10.20
N LEU A 93 -9.89 -0.75 -9.75
CA LEU A 93 -9.99 0.70 -9.78
C LEU A 93 -10.18 1.17 -11.22
N ARG A 94 -11.04 2.17 -11.39
CA ARG A 94 -11.30 2.78 -12.69
C ARG A 94 -11.88 1.77 -13.69
N MET A 95 -12.53 0.74 -13.18
CA MET A 95 -13.25 -0.26 -13.97
C MET A 95 -12.38 -1.01 -14.98
N ARG A 96 -11.09 -1.04 -14.76
CA ARG A 96 -10.15 -1.78 -15.59
C ARG A 96 -9.40 -2.79 -14.72
N PRO A 97 -9.68 -4.09 -14.87
CA PRO A 97 -8.98 -5.09 -14.07
C PRO A 97 -7.48 -5.03 -14.34
N THR A 98 -6.70 -4.92 -13.28
CA THR A 98 -5.24 -4.80 -13.38
C THR A 98 -4.61 -5.81 -12.42
N PRO A 99 -3.95 -6.86 -12.96
CA PRO A 99 -3.26 -7.82 -12.10
C PRO A 99 -2.07 -7.16 -11.42
N VAL A 100 -1.93 -7.40 -10.12
CA VAL A 100 -0.84 -6.83 -9.32
C VAL A 100 -0.37 -7.86 -8.32
N ARG A 101 0.77 -7.58 -7.69
CA ARG A 101 1.14 -8.24 -6.45
C ARG A 101 1.02 -7.20 -5.34
N LEU A 102 0.43 -7.59 -4.24
CA LEU A 102 0.31 -6.74 -3.07
C LEU A 102 1.19 -7.31 -1.96
N ARG A 103 1.89 -6.44 -1.26
CA ARG A 103 2.61 -6.84 -0.07
C ARG A 103 1.98 -6.11 1.11
N LEU A 104 1.42 -6.88 2.03
CA LEU A 104 0.72 -6.37 3.20
C LEU A 104 1.69 -6.40 4.36
N MET A 105 1.93 -5.26 4.98
CA MET A 105 2.93 -5.15 6.04
C MET A 105 2.36 -4.46 7.26
N LYS A 106 2.50 -5.09 8.42
CA LYS A 106 2.01 -4.59 9.68
C LYS A 106 2.91 -5.10 10.80
N SER A 107 3.20 -4.25 11.77
CA SER A 107 3.94 -4.62 12.97
C SER A 107 3.04 -4.48 14.18
N ASP A 108 3.24 -5.33 15.18
CA ASP A 108 2.49 -5.23 16.44
C ASP A 108 3.06 -4.15 17.35
N GLU A 109 4.17 -3.54 16.96
CA GLU A 109 4.83 -2.50 17.75
C GLU A 109 4.62 -1.09 17.19
N ASP A 110 3.89 -0.97 16.09
CA ASP A 110 3.71 0.31 15.43
C ASP A 110 2.27 0.39 14.92
N ILE A 111 1.70 1.59 14.96
CA ILE A 111 0.36 1.80 14.41
C ILE A 111 0.37 1.93 12.89
N LYS A 112 1.55 2.11 12.30
CA LYS A 112 1.66 2.26 10.85
C LYS A 112 1.43 0.94 10.14
N ARG A 113 0.76 1.02 9.02
CA ARG A 113 0.50 -0.13 8.15
C ARG A 113 0.84 0.27 6.74
N PHE A 114 1.38 -0.68 5.98
CA PHE A 114 1.82 -0.40 4.62
C PHE A 114 1.25 -1.40 3.65
N LEU A 115 0.89 -0.90 2.49
CA LEU A 115 0.48 -1.73 1.37
C LEU A 115 1.37 -1.36 0.20
N LEU A 116 2.13 -2.32 -0.29
CA LEU A 116 2.99 -2.13 -1.45
C LEU A 116 2.30 -2.74 -2.65
N VAL A 117 2.36 -2.05 -3.78
CA VAL A 117 1.69 -2.49 -5.01
C VAL A 117 2.71 -2.58 -6.12
N GLU A 118 2.87 -3.78 -6.67
CA GLU A 118 3.72 -3.99 -7.82
C GLU A 118 2.85 -4.35 -9.03
N ARG A 119 2.93 -3.54 -10.06
CA ARG A 119 2.21 -3.80 -11.30
C ARG A 119 3.18 -4.40 -12.31
N LYS A 120 2.71 -5.42 -13.01
CA LYS A 120 3.54 -6.03 -14.03
C LYS A 120 3.62 -5.10 -15.22
N VAL A 121 4.85 -4.90 -15.69
CA VAL A 121 5.12 -4.10 -16.87
C VAL A 121 5.53 -5.06 -17.97
N LYS A 122 4.90 -4.91 -19.09
CA LYS A 122 5.23 -5.72 -20.26
C LYS A 122 6.03 -4.93 -21.22
#